data_d8782d41abfa3253b9697563985308c6
#
_entry.id   d8782d41abfa3253b9697563985308c6
#
_cell.length_a   1.000
_cell.length_b   1.000
_cell.length_c   1.000
_cell.angle_alpha   90.00
_cell.angle_beta   90.00
_cell.angle_gamma   90.00
#
_symmetry.space_group_name_H-M   'P 1'
#
loop_
_entity.id
_entity.type
_entity.pdbx_description
1 polymer ?
#
loop_
_entity_poly.entity_id
_entity_poly.type
_entity_poly.pdbx_seq_one_letter_code
_entity_poly.pdbx_strand_id
1 'polypeptide(L)'
;MIVADLTRTLTAVLSVIVVIIVSRRFIRILEKAIEGAISNKTLMNILGLKMIEASIAFLPAAFFMAVLMVVGRMYRDQEMSAIFSAGGGAGSIYRSVFIMAFPLAVIATGLSFYVGPWAETLTKEMMAEDEKSADIRGIAAGRFSEYQHGDLVFYVEQIDDDDKMQQVFVQHRQGGQTAIIGAETGRFENLEGGLYLILEQGRRALGKPGEANYTIEEFAEYAVRLEERNRALVLDIEAMPTKELWKSKAPSELAELHRRLSIPTGIVFLALLAVPLAQISPRGGVYGNMFVAFLIYFSYGNLTRINHSWLVKEKIPLWFGGVWVDLVLSILAVALLVRLYSWRYVLIKIQEKVKL
;
A
#
# COMPACT_ATOMS: atom_id res chain seq x y z
N MET A 1 -4.11 33.71 -7.09
CA MET A 1 -3.13 33.75 -6.04
C MET A 1 -3.30 32.57 -5.09
N ILE A 2 -4.34 32.50 -4.26
CA ILE A 2 -4.53 31.40 -3.26
C ILE A 2 -4.45 30.00 -3.88
N VAL A 3 -5.14 29.74 -5.00
CA VAL A 3 -5.12 28.42 -5.67
C VAL A 3 -3.71 28.04 -6.14
N ALA A 4 -2.95 28.97 -6.69
CA ALA A 4 -1.59 28.72 -7.14
C ALA A 4 -0.64 28.41 -5.96
N ASP A 5 -0.80 29.13 -4.84
CA ASP A 5 -0.05 28.88 -3.61
C ASP A 5 -0.41 27.52 -3.00
N LEU A 6 -1.71 27.16 -3.00
CA LEU A 6 -2.18 25.85 -2.55
C LEU A 6 -1.58 24.74 -3.41
N THR A 7 -1.55 24.88 -4.74
CA THR A 7 -0.98 23.88 -5.64
C THR A 7 0.51 23.66 -5.38
N ARG A 8 1.28 24.75 -5.28
CA ARG A 8 2.73 24.69 -4.99
C ARG A 8 3.01 24.02 -3.63
N THR A 9 2.27 24.44 -2.61
CA THR A 9 2.44 23.92 -1.25
C THR A 9 2.00 22.46 -1.18
N LEU A 10 0.88 22.09 -1.83
CA LEU A 10 0.43 20.70 -1.92
C LEU A 10 1.50 19.80 -2.54
N THR A 11 2.05 20.21 -3.68
CA THR A 11 3.08 19.43 -4.37
C THR A 11 4.33 19.27 -3.50
N ALA A 12 4.78 20.35 -2.84
CA ALA A 12 5.95 20.30 -1.95
C ALA A 12 5.71 19.37 -0.76
N VAL A 13 4.58 19.53 -0.07
CA VAL A 13 4.24 18.70 1.11
C VAL A 13 4.05 17.24 0.72
N LEU A 14 3.34 16.97 -0.38
CA LEU A 14 3.13 15.61 -0.88
C LEU A 14 4.47 14.94 -1.22
N SER A 15 5.37 15.67 -1.92
CA SER A 15 6.69 15.15 -2.26
C SER A 15 7.50 14.77 -1.02
N VAL A 16 7.51 15.60 0.02
CA VAL A 16 8.21 15.31 1.27
C VAL A 16 7.61 14.07 1.96
N ILE A 17 6.29 14.00 2.08
CA ILE A 17 5.61 12.85 2.69
C ILE A 17 5.93 11.56 1.91
N VAL A 18 5.83 11.60 0.58
CA VAL A 18 6.10 10.44 -0.29
C VAL A 18 7.54 9.97 -0.13
N VAL A 19 8.52 10.88 -0.15
CA VAL A 19 9.93 10.53 0.06
C VAL A 19 10.14 9.82 1.39
N ILE A 20 9.56 10.33 2.48
CA ILE A 20 9.68 9.72 3.82
C ILE A 20 9.07 8.31 3.84
N ILE A 21 7.87 8.14 3.28
CA ILE A 21 7.18 6.85 3.28
C ILE A 21 7.88 5.83 2.40
N VAL A 22 8.31 6.27 1.21
CA VAL A 22 9.01 5.41 0.24
C VAL A 22 10.37 4.98 0.78
N SER A 23 11.12 5.87 1.45
CA SER A 23 12.39 5.51 2.10
C SER A 23 12.22 4.38 3.11
N ARG A 24 11.14 4.39 3.90
CA ARG A 24 10.82 3.29 4.82
C ARG A 24 10.46 1.98 4.09
N ARG A 25 9.76 2.07 2.98
CA ARG A 25 9.40 0.89 2.17
C ARG A 25 10.60 0.35 1.43
N PHE A 26 11.49 1.23 0.96
CA PHE A 26 12.73 0.87 0.28
C PHE A 26 13.60 -0.07 1.12
N ILE A 27 13.79 0.24 2.41
CA ILE A 27 14.59 -0.60 3.31
C ILE A 27 14.05 -2.03 3.36
N ARG A 28 12.73 -2.21 3.48
CA ARG A 28 12.08 -3.53 3.51
C ARG A 28 12.14 -4.29 2.19
N ILE A 29 12.07 -3.58 1.06
CA ILE A 29 12.16 -4.19 -0.26
C ILE A 29 13.63 -4.56 -0.55
N LEU A 30 14.56 -3.71 -0.13
CA LEU A 30 16.00 -3.96 -0.24
C LEU A 30 16.43 -5.21 0.56
N GLU A 31 15.87 -5.42 1.75
CA GLU A 31 16.08 -6.64 2.55
C GLU A 31 15.72 -7.88 1.75
N LYS A 32 14.55 -7.90 1.11
CA LYS A 32 14.13 -9.00 0.21
C LYS A 32 15.03 -9.17 -1.02
N ALA A 33 15.59 -8.07 -1.54
CA ALA A 33 16.50 -8.12 -2.66
C ALA A 33 17.87 -8.68 -2.25
N ILE A 34 18.36 -8.37 -1.04
CA ILE A 34 19.60 -8.93 -0.49
C ILE A 34 19.44 -10.43 -0.22
N GLU A 35 18.27 -10.88 0.21
CA GLU A 35 17.91 -12.29 0.39
C GLU A 35 17.80 -13.05 -0.95
N GLY A 36 17.90 -12.34 -2.09
CA GLY A 36 17.79 -12.93 -3.43
C GLY A 36 16.33 -13.17 -3.90
N ALA A 37 15.34 -12.83 -3.07
CA ALA A 37 13.93 -13.03 -3.40
C ALA A 37 13.40 -12.08 -4.49
N ILE A 38 14.09 -10.97 -4.74
CA ILE A 38 13.69 -9.95 -5.73
C ILE A 38 14.90 -9.46 -6.51
N SER A 39 14.77 -9.31 -7.83
CA SER A 39 15.83 -8.77 -8.68
C SER A 39 15.97 -7.24 -8.51
N ASN A 40 17.17 -6.72 -8.75
CA ASN A 40 17.42 -5.26 -8.67
C ASN A 40 16.55 -4.46 -9.65
N LYS A 41 16.19 -5.03 -10.79
CA LYS A 41 15.32 -4.39 -11.77
C LYS A 41 13.88 -4.30 -11.25
N THR A 42 13.37 -5.38 -10.70
CA THR A 42 12.04 -5.46 -10.09
C THR A 42 11.93 -4.56 -8.88
N LEU A 43 12.98 -4.47 -8.06
CA LEU A 43 13.05 -3.57 -6.91
C LEU A 43 12.73 -2.12 -7.31
N MET A 44 13.36 -1.60 -8.37
CA MET A 44 13.14 -0.23 -8.84
C MET A 44 11.70 -0.01 -9.35
N ASN A 45 11.14 -0.98 -10.07
CA ASN A 45 9.77 -0.92 -10.56
C ASN A 45 8.76 -0.94 -9.41
N ILE A 46 8.92 -1.84 -8.44
CA ILE A 46 8.07 -1.91 -7.25
C ILE A 46 8.15 -0.60 -6.45
N LEU A 47 9.35 -0.02 -6.31
CA LEU A 47 9.52 1.24 -5.62
C LEU A 47 8.71 2.36 -6.30
N GLY A 48 8.74 2.44 -7.63
CA GLY A 48 7.93 3.38 -8.41
C GLY A 48 6.43 3.20 -8.19
N LEU A 49 5.94 1.96 -8.20
CA LEU A 49 4.54 1.65 -7.93
C LEU A 49 4.15 2.02 -6.50
N LYS A 50 5.01 1.76 -5.52
CA LYS A 50 4.78 2.16 -4.11
C LYS A 50 4.83 3.68 -3.89
N MET A 51 5.53 4.43 -4.75
CA MET A 51 5.43 5.91 -4.76
C MET A 51 4.03 6.37 -5.19
N ILE A 52 3.45 5.75 -6.22
CA ILE A 52 2.09 6.06 -6.69
C ILE A 52 1.08 5.79 -5.56
N GLU A 53 1.11 4.60 -4.95
CA GLU A 53 0.23 4.24 -3.84
C GLU A 53 0.36 5.20 -2.65
N ALA A 54 1.60 5.55 -2.26
CA ALA A 54 1.84 6.50 -1.18
C ALA A 54 1.27 7.88 -1.52
N SER A 55 1.43 8.34 -2.77
CA SER A 55 0.87 9.63 -3.23
C SER A 55 -0.64 9.65 -3.10
N ILE A 56 -1.34 8.57 -3.51
CA ILE A 56 -2.79 8.46 -3.41
C ILE A 56 -3.22 8.47 -1.93
N ALA A 57 -2.62 7.64 -1.10
CA ALA A 57 -3.01 7.47 0.30
C ALA A 57 -2.81 8.73 1.15
N PHE A 58 -1.77 9.52 0.85
CA PHE A 58 -1.43 10.72 1.62
C PHE A 58 -1.90 12.04 0.98
N LEU A 59 -2.62 11.97 -0.14
CA LEU A 59 -3.16 13.15 -0.80
C LEU A 59 -4.08 13.99 0.11
N PRO A 60 -5.01 13.41 0.91
CA PRO A 60 -5.83 14.17 1.86
C PRO A 60 -4.99 14.88 2.92
N ALA A 61 -3.95 14.21 3.44
CA ALA A 61 -3.02 14.80 4.43
C ALA A 61 -2.26 15.98 3.86
N ALA A 62 -1.69 15.78 2.67
CA ALA A 62 -0.90 16.81 2.00
C ALA A 62 -1.76 18.05 1.67
N PHE A 63 -2.98 17.83 1.23
CA PHE A 63 -3.92 18.93 0.96
C PHE A 63 -4.34 19.65 2.24
N PHE A 64 -4.67 18.92 3.29
CA PHE A 64 -4.99 19.47 4.60
C PHE A 64 -3.86 20.36 5.12
N MET A 65 -2.62 19.86 5.10
CA MET A 65 -1.45 20.63 5.51
C MET A 65 -1.17 21.83 4.60
N ALA A 66 -1.38 21.69 3.28
CA ALA A 66 -1.21 22.79 2.35
C ALA A 66 -2.18 23.93 2.65
N VAL A 67 -3.46 23.63 2.91
CA VAL A 67 -4.45 24.65 3.29
C VAL A 67 -4.04 25.34 4.59
N LEU A 68 -3.64 24.58 5.61
CA LEU A 68 -3.18 25.13 6.89
C LEU A 68 -1.98 26.07 6.74
N MET A 69 -0.98 25.66 5.93
CA MET A 69 0.23 26.45 5.70
C MET A 69 -0.07 27.74 4.93
N VAL A 70 -0.85 27.66 3.86
CA VAL A 70 -1.16 28.81 3.01
C VAL A 70 -2.07 29.79 3.74
N VAL A 71 -3.18 29.31 4.30
CA VAL A 71 -4.13 30.17 5.00
C VAL A 71 -3.52 30.71 6.30
N GLY A 72 -2.75 29.87 7.03
CA GLY A 72 -2.02 30.30 8.23
C GLY A 72 -0.98 31.38 7.93
N ARG A 73 -0.24 31.29 6.81
CA ARG A 73 0.64 32.35 6.33
C ARG A 73 -0.13 33.65 6.08
N MET A 74 -1.26 33.59 5.38
CA MET A 74 -2.08 34.77 5.09
C MET A 74 -2.59 35.47 6.35
N TYR A 75 -2.89 34.71 7.43
CA TYR A 75 -3.22 35.29 8.73
C TYR A 75 -2.01 35.95 9.39
N ARG A 76 -0.86 35.29 9.37
CA ARG A 76 0.39 35.83 9.97
C ARG A 76 0.86 37.09 9.27
N ASP A 77 0.82 37.10 7.95
CA ASP A 77 1.30 38.23 7.12
C ASP A 77 0.22 39.32 6.96
N GLN A 78 -0.89 39.23 7.72
CA GLN A 78 -2.01 40.19 7.75
C GLN A 78 -2.75 40.36 6.43
N GLU A 79 -2.51 39.51 5.43
CA GLU A 79 -3.23 39.52 4.15
C GLU A 79 -4.74 39.31 4.35
N MET A 80 -5.12 38.53 5.39
CA MET A 80 -6.53 38.32 5.76
C MET A 80 -7.22 39.60 6.22
N SER A 81 -6.52 40.46 6.92
CA SER A 81 -7.06 41.75 7.37
C SER A 81 -7.39 42.65 6.18
N ALA A 82 -6.53 42.66 5.16
CA ALA A 82 -6.77 43.39 3.91
C ALA A 82 -8.01 42.84 3.16
N ILE A 83 -8.17 41.51 3.09
CA ILE A 83 -9.32 40.88 2.45
C ILE A 83 -10.62 41.24 3.19
N PHE A 84 -10.60 41.21 4.53
CA PHE A 84 -11.77 41.57 5.34
C PHE A 84 -12.14 43.05 5.24
N SER A 85 -11.12 43.92 5.19
CA SER A 85 -11.34 45.38 4.99
C SER A 85 -11.92 45.69 3.61
N ALA A 86 -11.59 44.89 2.60
CA ALA A 86 -12.16 44.99 1.24
C ALA A 86 -13.56 44.35 1.13
N GLY A 87 -14.21 43.99 2.23
CA GLY A 87 -15.55 43.37 2.25
C GLY A 87 -15.55 41.84 2.02
N GLY A 88 -14.37 41.23 1.89
CA GLY A 88 -14.25 39.77 1.84
C GLY A 88 -14.56 39.14 3.20
N GLY A 89 -15.11 37.94 3.21
CA GLY A 89 -15.38 37.18 4.41
C GLY A 89 -14.79 35.78 4.37
N ALA A 90 -14.99 35.01 5.41
CA ALA A 90 -14.60 33.59 5.48
C ALA A 90 -15.08 32.77 4.26
N GLY A 91 -16.26 33.12 3.72
CA GLY A 91 -16.80 32.50 2.51
C GLY A 91 -15.92 32.64 1.27
N SER A 92 -15.14 33.73 1.13
CA SER A 92 -14.21 33.94 0.04
C SER A 92 -13.02 32.95 0.14
N ILE A 93 -12.56 32.70 1.35
CA ILE A 93 -11.48 31.74 1.61
C ILE A 93 -11.96 30.32 1.31
N TYR A 94 -13.10 29.92 1.84
CA TYR A 94 -13.73 28.64 1.56
C TYR A 94 -13.94 28.41 0.07
N ARG A 95 -14.46 29.44 -0.64
CA ARG A 95 -14.62 29.36 -2.09
C ARG A 95 -13.31 29.04 -2.79
N SER A 96 -12.20 29.68 -2.43
CA SER A 96 -10.88 29.44 -3.03
C SER A 96 -10.36 28.03 -2.69
N VAL A 97 -10.53 27.58 -1.47
CA VAL A 97 -10.13 26.23 -1.01
C VAL A 97 -10.95 25.15 -1.73
N PHE A 98 -12.28 25.33 -1.81
CA PHE A 98 -13.14 24.34 -2.46
C PHE A 98 -13.04 24.32 -3.99
N ILE A 99 -12.68 25.44 -4.64
CA ILE A 99 -12.31 25.44 -6.08
C ILE A 99 -11.16 24.47 -6.37
N MET A 100 -10.27 24.26 -5.42
CA MET A 100 -9.20 23.25 -5.55
C MET A 100 -9.59 21.90 -4.97
N ALA A 101 -10.30 21.85 -3.84
CA ALA A 101 -10.68 20.62 -3.17
C ALA A 101 -11.55 19.70 -4.04
N PHE A 102 -12.55 20.25 -4.74
CA PHE A 102 -13.46 19.45 -5.55
C PHE A 102 -12.78 18.79 -6.76
N PRO A 103 -12.05 19.50 -7.62
CA PRO A 103 -11.31 18.85 -8.70
C PRO A 103 -10.29 17.83 -8.17
N LEU A 104 -9.60 18.15 -7.06
CA LEU A 104 -8.66 17.24 -6.43
C LEU A 104 -9.35 15.97 -5.91
N ALA A 105 -10.55 16.09 -5.31
CA ALA A 105 -11.33 14.94 -4.87
C ALA A 105 -11.79 14.06 -6.04
N VAL A 106 -12.16 14.67 -7.18
CA VAL A 106 -12.50 13.93 -8.41
C VAL A 106 -11.27 13.17 -8.94
N ILE A 107 -10.12 13.83 -9.00
CA ILE A 107 -8.86 13.17 -9.39
C ILE A 107 -8.52 12.06 -8.41
N ALA A 108 -8.62 12.31 -7.10
CA ALA A 108 -8.37 11.32 -6.06
C ALA A 108 -9.30 10.11 -6.15
N THR A 109 -10.56 10.30 -6.57
CA THR A 109 -11.49 9.20 -6.84
C THR A 109 -10.97 8.32 -7.98
N GLY A 110 -10.58 8.91 -9.09
CA GLY A 110 -10.00 8.19 -10.22
C GLY A 110 -8.71 7.43 -9.81
N LEU A 111 -7.83 8.10 -9.10
CA LEU A 111 -6.59 7.50 -8.61
C LEU A 111 -6.84 6.33 -7.65
N SER A 112 -7.74 6.52 -6.66
CA SER A 112 -8.04 5.50 -5.65
C SER A 112 -8.78 4.30 -6.22
N PHE A 113 -9.66 4.50 -7.22
CA PHE A 113 -10.52 3.44 -7.75
C PHE A 113 -9.87 2.63 -8.87
N TYR A 114 -8.94 3.24 -9.64
CA TYR A 114 -8.33 2.62 -10.81
C TYR A 114 -6.81 2.47 -10.67
N VAL A 115 -6.11 3.54 -10.37
CA VAL A 115 -4.64 3.55 -10.37
C VAL A 115 -4.08 2.79 -9.16
N GLY A 116 -4.70 2.91 -7.99
CA GLY A 116 -4.29 2.21 -6.77
C GLY A 116 -4.35 0.68 -6.95
N PRO A 117 -5.52 0.10 -7.26
CA PRO A 117 -5.65 -1.34 -7.51
C PRO A 117 -4.73 -1.84 -8.62
N TRP A 118 -4.60 -1.11 -9.72
CA TRP A 118 -3.67 -1.45 -10.80
C TRP A 118 -2.22 -1.53 -10.32
N ALA A 119 -1.77 -0.54 -9.55
CA ALA A 119 -0.41 -0.51 -9.03
C ALA A 119 -0.15 -1.66 -8.04
N GLU A 120 -1.14 -2.01 -7.20
CA GLU A 120 -1.04 -3.14 -6.27
C GLU A 120 -1.02 -4.48 -7.01
N THR A 121 -1.90 -4.67 -8.02
CA THR A 121 -1.90 -5.88 -8.87
C THR A 121 -0.53 -6.07 -9.54
N LEU A 122 -0.01 -5.04 -10.20
CA LEU A 122 1.27 -5.11 -10.89
C LEU A 122 2.44 -5.37 -9.92
N THR A 123 2.39 -4.80 -8.71
CA THR A 123 3.36 -5.08 -7.66
C THR A 123 3.36 -6.57 -7.28
N LYS A 124 2.17 -7.17 -7.10
CA LYS A 124 2.00 -8.58 -6.73
C LYS A 124 2.44 -9.52 -7.84
N GLU A 125 2.09 -9.20 -9.09
CA GLU A 125 2.51 -9.96 -10.27
C GLU A 125 4.05 -9.98 -10.38
N MET A 126 4.70 -8.81 -10.28
CA MET A 126 6.15 -8.71 -10.33
C MET A 126 6.83 -9.46 -9.18
N MET A 127 6.28 -9.38 -7.96
CA MET A 127 6.81 -10.12 -6.82
C MET A 127 6.67 -11.63 -6.99
N ALA A 128 5.52 -12.09 -7.49
CA ALA A 128 5.29 -13.51 -7.73
C ALA A 128 6.18 -14.07 -8.86
N GLU A 129 6.42 -13.28 -9.91
CA GLU A 129 7.32 -13.66 -11.01
C GLU A 129 8.77 -13.75 -10.53
N ASP A 130 9.21 -12.80 -9.72
CA ASP A 130 10.56 -12.83 -9.14
C ASP A 130 10.70 -13.95 -8.09
N GLU A 131 9.69 -14.24 -7.26
CA GLU A 131 9.71 -15.39 -6.34
C GLU A 131 9.90 -16.71 -7.11
N LYS A 132 9.16 -16.90 -8.20
CA LYS A 132 9.34 -18.06 -9.09
C LYS A 132 10.76 -18.14 -9.67
N SER A 133 11.30 -17.01 -10.07
CA SER A 133 12.67 -16.93 -10.59
C SER A 133 13.73 -17.04 -9.49
N ALA A 134 13.44 -16.64 -8.26
CA ALA A 134 14.34 -16.74 -7.12
C ALA A 134 14.50 -18.18 -6.63
N ASP A 135 13.42 -18.98 -6.70
CA ASP A 135 13.47 -20.41 -6.43
C ASP A 135 14.49 -21.14 -7.35
N ILE A 136 14.66 -20.62 -8.57
CA ILE A 136 15.68 -21.15 -9.51
C ILE A 136 17.06 -20.52 -9.22
N ARG A 137 17.14 -19.23 -8.90
CA ARG A 137 18.40 -18.48 -8.66
C ARG A 137 18.99 -18.65 -7.26
N GLY A 138 18.18 -19.09 -6.29
CA GLY A 138 18.62 -19.34 -4.91
C GLY A 138 19.56 -20.55 -4.77
N ILE A 139 19.82 -21.25 -5.87
CA ILE A 139 20.76 -22.37 -5.94
C ILE A 139 22.15 -21.80 -6.13
N ALA A 140 22.88 -21.71 -5.04
CA ALA A 140 24.30 -21.35 -5.08
C ALA A 140 25.14 -22.62 -5.02
N ALA A 141 26.08 -22.75 -5.93
CA ALA A 141 27.07 -23.82 -5.89
C ALA A 141 27.77 -23.88 -4.52
N GLY A 142 28.00 -25.08 -3.99
CA GLY A 142 28.63 -25.30 -2.71
C GLY A 142 27.76 -25.07 -1.48
N ARG A 143 26.46 -24.90 -1.62
CA ARG A 143 25.52 -24.68 -0.52
C ARG A 143 24.34 -25.64 -0.56
N PHE A 144 23.83 -26.00 0.62
CA PHE A 144 22.56 -26.69 0.72
C PHE A 144 21.40 -25.69 0.55
N SER A 145 20.46 -26.04 -0.32
CA SER A 145 19.24 -25.29 -0.56
C SER A 145 18.06 -26.14 -0.07
N GLU A 146 17.19 -25.53 0.73
CA GLU A 146 16.07 -26.20 1.36
C GLU A 146 14.76 -25.68 0.76
N TYR A 147 13.90 -26.63 0.31
CA TYR A 147 12.60 -26.37 -0.29
C TYR A 147 11.51 -27.13 0.46
N GLN A 148 10.25 -26.69 0.31
CA GLN A 148 9.08 -27.35 0.88
C GLN A 148 9.20 -27.58 2.40
N HIS A 149 9.69 -26.59 3.17
CA HIS A 149 9.83 -26.65 4.63
C HIS A 149 10.72 -27.81 5.11
N GLY A 150 11.75 -28.16 4.35
CA GLY A 150 12.70 -29.19 4.68
C GLY A 150 12.38 -30.59 4.12
N ASP A 151 11.29 -30.73 3.37
CA ASP A 151 10.98 -32.00 2.71
C ASP A 151 11.82 -32.26 1.46
N LEU A 152 12.35 -31.20 0.84
CA LEU A 152 13.27 -31.27 -0.30
C LEU A 152 14.51 -30.46 0.03
N VAL A 153 15.65 -31.14 0.11
CA VAL A 153 16.97 -30.50 0.28
C VAL A 153 17.84 -30.91 -0.88
N PHE A 154 18.51 -29.97 -1.51
CA PHE A 154 19.48 -30.31 -2.52
C PHE A 154 20.80 -29.52 -2.35
N TYR A 155 21.84 -30.09 -2.88
CA TYR A 155 23.18 -29.54 -2.93
C TYR A 155 23.71 -29.68 -4.34
N VAL A 156 24.39 -28.66 -4.82
CA VAL A 156 25.05 -28.62 -6.13
C VAL A 156 26.48 -28.20 -5.90
N GLU A 157 27.43 -28.98 -6.42
CA GLU A 157 28.85 -28.67 -6.24
C GLU A 157 29.29 -27.50 -7.12
N GLN A 158 28.90 -27.52 -8.40
CA GLN A 158 29.23 -26.48 -9.38
C GLN A 158 28.06 -26.23 -10.32
N ILE A 159 27.92 -24.98 -10.78
CA ILE A 159 26.97 -24.57 -11.80
C ILE A 159 27.78 -23.95 -12.93
N ASP A 160 27.63 -24.48 -14.15
CA ASP A 160 28.30 -24.02 -15.35
C ASP A 160 27.63 -22.75 -15.92
N ASP A 161 28.32 -22.05 -16.83
CA ASP A 161 27.79 -20.82 -17.48
C ASP A 161 26.47 -21.04 -18.25
N ASP A 162 26.16 -22.32 -18.61
CA ASP A 162 24.94 -22.76 -19.29
C ASP A 162 23.83 -23.18 -18.30
N ASP A 163 23.87 -22.80 -17.02
CA ASP A 163 22.97 -23.19 -15.95
C ASP A 163 22.87 -24.72 -15.71
N LYS A 164 23.86 -25.50 -16.17
CA LYS A 164 23.95 -26.93 -15.89
C LYS A 164 24.64 -27.13 -14.53
N MET A 165 23.97 -27.91 -13.71
CA MET A 165 24.47 -28.31 -12.40
C MET A 165 25.33 -29.56 -12.50
N GLN A 166 26.45 -29.58 -11.77
CA GLN A 166 27.35 -30.74 -11.67
C GLN A 166 27.37 -31.25 -10.24
N GLN A 167 27.44 -32.59 -10.08
CA GLN A 167 27.45 -33.30 -8.81
C GLN A 167 26.24 -32.88 -7.92
N VAL A 168 25.06 -33.26 -8.37
CA VAL A 168 23.79 -32.88 -7.71
C VAL A 168 23.43 -33.94 -6.67
N PHE A 169 23.16 -33.49 -5.45
CA PHE A 169 22.60 -34.31 -4.38
C PHE A 169 21.23 -33.79 -4.01
N VAL A 170 20.26 -34.70 -3.95
CA VAL A 170 18.86 -34.37 -3.57
C VAL A 170 18.38 -35.32 -2.48
N GLN A 171 17.86 -34.77 -1.41
CA GLN A 171 17.12 -35.49 -0.39
C GLN A 171 15.64 -35.07 -0.48
N HIS A 172 14.77 -36.03 -0.70
CA HIS A 172 13.33 -35.80 -0.78
C HIS A 172 12.59 -36.67 0.23
N ARG A 173 11.84 -36.05 1.14
CA ARG A 173 10.99 -36.70 2.12
C ARG A 173 9.55 -36.69 1.63
N GLN A 174 8.96 -37.86 1.51
CA GLN A 174 7.55 -37.97 1.12
C GLN A 174 6.91 -39.19 1.80
N GLY A 175 5.78 -39.00 2.49
CA GLY A 175 5.02 -40.12 3.07
C GLY A 175 5.77 -40.95 4.12
N GLY A 176 6.72 -40.36 4.87
CA GLY A 176 7.52 -41.04 5.88
C GLY A 176 8.71 -41.84 5.29
N GLN A 177 8.92 -41.80 3.99
CA GLN A 177 10.11 -42.33 3.34
C GLN A 177 11.05 -41.20 2.93
N THR A 178 12.34 -41.50 2.87
CA THR A 178 13.37 -40.56 2.40
C THR A 178 14.02 -41.14 1.14
N ALA A 179 13.97 -40.40 0.07
CA ALA A 179 14.73 -40.65 -1.14
C ALA A 179 16.00 -39.82 -1.10
N ILE A 180 17.15 -40.49 -1.28
CA ILE A 180 18.47 -39.85 -1.44
C ILE A 180 18.87 -40.10 -2.87
N ILE A 181 19.12 -39.04 -3.62
CA ILE A 181 19.45 -39.10 -5.05
C ILE A 181 20.78 -38.40 -5.26
N GLY A 182 21.71 -39.08 -5.91
CA GLY A 182 22.95 -38.50 -6.39
C GLY A 182 22.99 -38.60 -7.90
N ALA A 183 23.34 -37.50 -8.58
CA ALA A 183 23.44 -37.45 -10.03
C ALA A 183 24.70 -36.71 -10.49
N GLU A 184 25.26 -37.09 -11.63
CA GLU A 184 26.44 -36.42 -12.17
C GLU A 184 26.12 -35.04 -12.69
N THR A 185 24.94 -34.89 -13.36
CA THR A 185 24.47 -33.61 -13.87
C THR A 185 22.99 -33.40 -13.58
N GLY A 186 22.61 -32.14 -13.58
CA GLY A 186 21.21 -31.74 -13.45
C GLY A 186 20.90 -30.46 -14.21
N ARG A 187 19.65 -30.29 -14.63
CA ARG A 187 19.13 -29.08 -15.26
C ARG A 187 17.71 -28.82 -14.82
N PHE A 188 17.31 -27.56 -14.86
CA PHE A 188 15.90 -27.20 -14.73
C PHE A 188 15.24 -27.20 -16.09
N GLU A 189 14.06 -27.78 -16.14
CA GLU A 189 13.26 -27.81 -17.37
C GLU A 189 11.79 -27.56 -17.05
N ASN A 190 11.17 -26.63 -17.79
CA ASN A 190 9.74 -26.38 -17.72
C ASN A 190 9.01 -27.37 -18.62
N LEU A 191 8.34 -28.34 -18.01
CA LEU A 191 7.52 -29.33 -18.70
C LEU A 191 6.01 -29.04 -18.49
N GLU A 192 5.14 -29.71 -19.26
CA GLU A 192 3.70 -29.64 -19.04
C GLU A 192 3.35 -30.11 -17.62
N GLY A 193 3.03 -29.15 -16.74
CA GLY A 193 2.68 -29.41 -15.34
C GLY A 193 3.59 -28.77 -14.30
N GLY A 194 4.61 -28.00 -14.70
CA GLY A 194 5.46 -27.20 -13.79
C GLY A 194 6.95 -27.31 -14.05
N LEU A 195 7.72 -26.78 -13.10
CA LEU A 195 9.17 -26.83 -13.11
C LEU A 195 9.67 -28.18 -12.58
N TYR A 196 10.55 -28.80 -13.33
CA TYR A 196 11.18 -30.07 -12.99
C TYR A 196 12.69 -29.87 -12.87
N LEU A 197 13.28 -30.55 -11.89
CA LEU A 197 14.71 -30.79 -11.81
C LEU A 197 14.98 -32.12 -12.51
N ILE A 198 15.58 -32.06 -13.67
CA ILE A 198 16.01 -33.24 -14.44
C ILE A 198 17.42 -33.58 -14.00
N LEU A 199 17.58 -34.78 -13.45
CA LEU A 199 18.84 -35.35 -12.99
C LEU A 199 19.28 -36.42 -13.99
N GLU A 200 20.57 -36.39 -14.39
CA GLU A 200 21.12 -37.30 -15.38
C GLU A 200 22.23 -38.14 -14.75
N GLN A 201 22.29 -39.41 -15.13
CA GLN A 201 23.30 -40.38 -14.73
C GLN A 201 23.49 -40.46 -13.21
N GLY A 202 22.49 -41.06 -12.53
CA GLY A 202 22.50 -41.05 -11.08
C GLY A 202 21.99 -42.33 -10.43
N ARG A 203 21.98 -42.30 -9.11
CA ARG A 203 21.44 -43.36 -8.23
C ARG A 203 20.47 -42.77 -7.24
N ARG A 204 19.40 -43.51 -7.00
CA ARG A 204 18.39 -43.19 -6.02
C ARG A 204 18.30 -44.29 -4.99
N ALA A 205 18.42 -43.94 -3.72
CA ALA A 205 18.15 -44.83 -2.58
C ALA A 205 16.88 -44.40 -1.89
N LEU A 206 15.88 -45.27 -1.87
CA LEU A 206 14.57 -45.01 -1.25
C LEU A 206 14.40 -45.94 -0.05
N GLY A 207 14.08 -45.41 1.10
CA GLY A 207 13.82 -46.17 2.32
C GLY A 207 13.34 -45.32 3.49
N LYS A 208 13.09 -46.00 4.61
CA LYS A 208 12.78 -45.30 5.87
C LYS A 208 14.05 -45.19 6.72
N PRO A 209 14.37 -44.02 7.25
CA PRO A 209 15.47 -43.87 8.18
C PRO A 209 15.35 -44.81 9.38
N GLY A 210 16.40 -45.61 9.64
CA GLY A 210 16.44 -46.58 10.72
C GLY A 210 15.97 -48.00 10.37
N GLU A 211 15.44 -48.24 9.17
CA GLU A 211 15.13 -49.57 8.66
C GLU A 211 16.25 -50.06 7.70
N ALA A 212 16.46 -51.39 7.62
CA ALA A 212 17.49 -51.94 6.70
C ALA A 212 17.00 -52.11 5.25
N ASN A 213 15.74 -51.86 4.98
CA ASN A 213 15.13 -52.07 3.68
C ASN A 213 15.24 -50.78 2.81
N TYR A 214 16.30 -50.71 2.03
CA TYR A 214 16.49 -49.66 1.02
C TYR A 214 16.39 -50.25 -0.39
N THR A 215 15.64 -49.58 -1.24
CA THR A 215 15.63 -49.87 -2.69
C THR A 215 16.63 -48.93 -3.35
N ILE A 216 17.60 -49.50 -4.04
CA ILE A 216 18.59 -48.72 -4.80
C ILE A 216 18.30 -48.90 -6.29
N GLU A 217 18.11 -47.77 -6.97
CA GLU A 217 17.80 -47.68 -8.39
C GLU A 217 18.89 -46.86 -9.10
N GLU A 218 19.36 -47.35 -10.25
CA GLU A 218 20.19 -46.55 -11.14
C GLU A 218 19.32 -46.00 -12.28
N PHE A 219 19.52 -44.74 -12.64
CA PHE A 219 18.76 -44.12 -13.69
C PHE A 219 19.63 -43.35 -14.68
N ALA A 220 19.26 -43.34 -15.93
CA ALA A 220 19.85 -42.48 -16.93
C ALA A 220 19.32 -41.04 -16.83
N GLU A 221 18.01 -40.90 -16.57
CA GLU A 221 17.37 -39.63 -16.37
C GLU A 221 16.25 -39.79 -15.31
N TYR A 222 16.14 -38.84 -14.40
CA TYR A 222 15.15 -38.81 -13.33
C TYR A 222 14.63 -37.40 -13.12
N ALA A 223 13.32 -37.22 -13.21
CA ALA A 223 12.66 -35.95 -13.04
C ALA A 223 12.08 -35.81 -11.62
N VAL A 224 12.55 -34.83 -10.88
CA VAL A 224 11.96 -34.43 -9.61
C VAL A 224 11.07 -33.21 -9.87
N ARG A 225 9.79 -33.36 -9.66
CA ARG A 225 8.88 -32.22 -9.72
C ARG A 225 9.13 -31.31 -8.52
N LEU A 226 9.61 -30.13 -8.79
CA LEU A 226 9.56 -29.03 -7.85
C LEU A 226 8.10 -28.56 -7.90
N GLU A 227 7.31 -28.90 -6.86
CA GLU A 227 5.96 -28.32 -6.81
C GLU A 227 6.11 -26.83 -6.97
N GLU A 228 5.73 -26.33 -8.14
CA GLU A 228 5.40 -24.92 -8.21
C GLU A 228 4.42 -24.69 -7.08
N ARG A 229 4.80 -23.82 -6.15
CA ARG A 229 3.84 -23.18 -5.26
C ARG A 229 2.89 -22.42 -6.20
N ASN A 230 1.95 -23.14 -6.82
CA ASN A 230 0.80 -22.59 -7.48
C ASN A 230 -0.06 -22.01 -6.35
N ARG A 231 0.50 -21.03 -5.62
CA ARG A 231 -0.32 -20.00 -5.03
C ARG A 231 -0.94 -19.32 -6.23
N ALA A 232 -2.14 -19.79 -6.58
CA ALA A 232 -3.05 -18.93 -7.30
C ALA A 232 -2.82 -17.56 -6.69
N LEU A 233 -2.42 -16.57 -7.49
CA LEU A 233 -2.27 -15.19 -7.04
C LEU A 233 -3.56 -14.89 -6.28
N VAL A 234 -3.54 -15.09 -4.97
CA VAL A 234 -4.62 -14.63 -4.10
C VAL A 234 -4.43 -13.13 -4.16
N LEU A 235 -5.10 -12.53 -5.16
CA LEU A 235 -5.15 -11.09 -5.29
C LEU A 235 -5.64 -10.59 -3.94
N ASP A 236 -4.75 -9.95 -3.20
CA ASP A 236 -5.13 -9.28 -1.98
C ASP A 236 -6.33 -8.37 -2.30
N ILE A 237 -7.26 -8.26 -1.38
CA ILE A 237 -8.47 -7.45 -1.55
C ILE A 237 -8.14 -6.02 -2.04
N GLU A 238 -6.95 -5.53 -1.69
CA GLU A 238 -6.42 -4.23 -2.13
C GLU A 238 -6.16 -4.15 -3.65
N ALA A 239 -5.85 -5.27 -4.30
CA ALA A 239 -5.62 -5.36 -5.73
C ALA A 239 -6.91 -5.58 -6.54
N MET A 240 -8.02 -5.97 -5.89
CA MET A 240 -9.28 -6.25 -6.58
C MET A 240 -9.83 -5.02 -7.31
N PRO A 241 -10.35 -5.17 -8.55
CA PRO A 241 -11.00 -4.08 -9.27
C PRO A 241 -12.18 -3.50 -8.49
N THR A 242 -12.30 -2.17 -8.41
CA THR A 242 -13.38 -1.51 -7.67
C THR A 242 -14.78 -1.94 -8.13
N LYS A 243 -14.94 -2.30 -9.41
CA LYS A 243 -16.21 -2.79 -9.96
C LYS A 243 -16.65 -4.12 -9.32
N GLU A 244 -15.73 -4.98 -8.96
CA GLU A 244 -16.00 -6.25 -8.29
C GLU A 244 -16.35 -6.02 -6.82
N LEU A 245 -15.59 -5.17 -6.12
CA LEU A 245 -15.88 -4.76 -4.75
C LEU A 245 -17.29 -4.18 -4.60
N TRP A 246 -17.75 -3.41 -5.60
CA TRP A 246 -19.09 -2.82 -5.59
C TRP A 246 -20.22 -3.84 -5.68
N LYS A 247 -19.96 -4.99 -6.30
CA LYS A 247 -20.94 -6.08 -6.44
C LYS A 247 -20.89 -7.08 -5.29
N SER A 248 -19.85 -7.03 -4.51
CA SER A 248 -19.61 -7.96 -3.42
C SER A 248 -20.55 -7.72 -2.23
N LYS A 249 -20.77 -8.78 -1.47
CA LYS A 249 -21.43 -8.76 -0.17
C LYS A 249 -20.48 -9.14 0.97
N ALA A 250 -19.22 -9.46 0.65
CA ALA A 250 -18.23 -9.84 1.64
C ALA A 250 -17.82 -8.60 2.48
N PRO A 251 -17.84 -8.66 3.81
CA PRO A 251 -17.53 -7.52 4.68
C PRO A 251 -16.14 -6.95 4.45
N SER A 252 -15.15 -7.80 4.21
CA SER A 252 -13.77 -7.39 3.93
C SER A 252 -13.63 -6.59 2.63
N GLU A 253 -14.34 -6.99 1.58
CA GLU A 253 -14.32 -6.33 0.28
C GLU A 253 -15.06 -4.99 0.33
N LEU A 254 -16.18 -4.93 1.06
CA LEU A 254 -16.91 -3.69 1.29
C LEU A 254 -16.12 -2.72 2.18
N ALA A 255 -15.39 -3.23 3.18
CA ALA A 255 -14.49 -2.41 3.98
C ALA A 255 -13.39 -1.77 3.13
N GLU A 256 -12.85 -2.50 2.14
CA GLU A 256 -11.88 -1.95 1.18
C GLU A 256 -12.51 -0.88 0.29
N LEU A 257 -13.74 -1.09 -0.19
CA LEU A 257 -14.47 -0.07 -0.95
C LEU A 257 -14.63 1.22 -0.14
N HIS A 258 -15.01 1.12 1.15
CA HIS A 258 -15.09 2.27 2.05
C HIS A 258 -13.73 2.93 2.27
N ARG A 259 -12.65 2.15 2.37
CA ARG A 259 -11.28 2.68 2.45
C ARG A 259 -10.93 3.51 1.22
N ARG A 260 -11.27 3.04 0.01
CA ARG A 260 -11.06 3.79 -1.23
C ARG A 260 -11.87 5.08 -1.30
N LEU A 261 -13.12 5.05 -0.83
CA LEU A 261 -13.98 6.23 -0.75
C LEU A 261 -13.50 7.25 0.28
N SER A 262 -12.88 6.81 1.38
CA SER A 262 -12.39 7.72 2.41
C SER A 262 -11.30 8.68 1.94
N ILE A 263 -10.61 8.40 0.83
CA ILE A 263 -9.59 9.27 0.26
C ILE A 263 -10.20 10.56 -0.32
N PRO A 264 -11.15 10.50 -1.28
CA PRO A 264 -11.76 11.71 -1.81
C PRO A 264 -12.65 12.43 -0.79
N THR A 265 -13.41 11.71 0.06
CA THR A 265 -14.24 12.34 1.11
C THR A 265 -13.36 13.03 2.15
N GLY A 266 -12.24 12.41 2.53
CA GLY A 266 -11.24 12.99 3.42
C GLY A 266 -10.69 14.33 2.91
N ILE A 267 -10.45 14.49 1.60
CA ILE A 267 -10.02 15.78 1.03
C ILE A 267 -11.05 16.86 1.33
N VAL A 268 -12.34 16.57 1.11
CA VAL A 268 -13.42 17.54 1.27
C VAL A 268 -13.64 17.92 2.74
N PHE A 269 -13.72 16.93 3.63
CA PHE A 269 -13.99 17.18 5.06
C PHE A 269 -12.79 17.76 5.80
N LEU A 270 -11.57 17.34 5.46
CA LEU A 270 -10.36 17.96 6.01
C LEU A 270 -10.18 19.40 5.50
N ALA A 271 -10.56 19.69 4.24
CA ALA A 271 -10.55 21.06 3.74
C ALA A 271 -11.52 21.97 4.50
N LEU A 272 -12.70 21.45 4.83
CA LEU A 272 -13.69 22.17 5.65
C LEU A 272 -13.10 22.53 7.04
N LEU A 273 -12.38 21.60 7.63
CA LEU A 273 -11.76 21.73 8.94
C LEU A 273 -10.49 22.61 8.92
N ALA A 274 -9.72 22.57 7.82
CA ALA A 274 -8.45 23.28 7.71
C ALA A 274 -8.59 24.81 7.86
N VAL A 275 -9.64 25.38 7.29
CA VAL A 275 -9.84 26.84 7.28
C VAL A 275 -9.97 27.42 8.69
N PRO A 276 -10.85 26.91 9.59
CA PRO A 276 -10.94 27.43 10.94
C PRO A 276 -9.70 27.12 11.79
N LEU A 277 -9.04 25.99 11.54
CA LEU A 277 -7.79 25.62 12.24
C LEU A 277 -6.61 26.52 11.85
N ALA A 278 -6.59 27.00 10.60
CA ALA A 278 -5.54 27.90 10.12
C ALA A 278 -5.66 29.32 10.71
N GLN A 279 -6.77 29.67 11.35
CA GLN A 279 -6.97 30.98 11.95
C GLN A 279 -6.09 31.13 13.19
N ILE A 280 -4.92 31.73 13.01
CA ILE A 280 -3.91 31.94 14.05
C ILE A 280 -4.09 33.37 14.60
N SER A 281 -4.11 33.53 15.92
CA SER A 281 -4.00 34.87 16.49
C SER A 281 -2.59 35.43 16.20
N PRO A 282 -2.43 36.75 15.93
CA PRO A 282 -1.13 37.33 15.63
C PRO A 282 -0.08 37.13 16.73
N ARG A 283 -0.54 36.83 17.95
CA ARG A 283 0.30 36.53 19.14
C ARG A 283 0.45 35.06 19.45
N GLY A 284 -0.27 34.19 18.75
CA GLY A 284 -0.20 32.73 18.92
C GLY A 284 0.91 32.12 18.06
N GLY A 285 1.72 31.26 18.64
CA GLY A 285 2.78 30.56 17.91
C GLY A 285 2.22 29.67 16.78
N VAL A 286 2.77 29.78 15.57
CA VAL A 286 2.40 28.97 14.38
C VAL A 286 2.47 27.47 14.69
N TYR A 287 3.43 27.07 15.50
CA TYR A 287 3.70 25.66 15.83
C TYR A 287 2.58 25.01 16.64
N GLY A 288 1.89 25.76 17.52
CA GLY A 288 0.78 25.22 18.32
C GLY A 288 -0.39 24.73 17.46
N ASN A 289 -0.82 25.54 16.48
CA ASN A 289 -1.91 25.18 15.59
C ASN A 289 -1.52 24.05 14.62
N MET A 290 -0.26 24.01 14.17
CA MET A 290 0.25 22.91 13.36
C MET A 290 0.27 21.60 14.14
N PHE A 291 0.61 21.63 15.42
CA PHE A 291 0.58 20.45 16.29
C PHE A 291 -0.85 19.94 16.49
N VAL A 292 -1.82 20.83 16.76
CA VAL A 292 -3.24 20.46 16.86
C VAL A 292 -3.74 19.86 15.56
N ALA A 293 -3.39 20.46 14.42
CA ALA A 293 -3.75 19.95 13.12
C ALA A 293 -3.17 18.55 12.84
N PHE A 294 -1.90 18.35 13.22
CA PHE A 294 -1.27 17.03 13.16
C PHE A 294 -2.02 16.00 14.01
N LEU A 295 -2.37 16.34 15.25
CA LEU A 295 -3.14 15.45 16.13
C LEU A 295 -4.50 15.09 15.53
N ILE A 296 -5.19 16.06 14.94
CA ILE A 296 -6.50 15.83 14.27
C ILE A 296 -6.33 14.88 13.09
N TYR A 297 -5.34 15.12 12.22
CA TYR A 297 -5.08 14.22 11.10
C TYR A 297 -4.65 12.82 11.54
N PHE A 298 -3.80 12.74 12.55
CA PHE A 298 -3.40 11.45 13.14
C PHE A 298 -4.60 10.70 13.73
N SER A 299 -5.50 11.41 14.43
CA SER A 299 -6.73 10.83 14.96
C SER A 299 -7.66 10.36 13.82
N TYR A 300 -7.83 11.17 12.77
CA TYR A 300 -8.58 10.78 11.58
C TYR A 300 -8.05 9.49 10.95
N GLY A 301 -6.74 9.37 10.74
CA GLY A 301 -6.12 8.17 10.19
C GLY A 301 -6.32 6.93 11.07
N ASN A 302 -6.28 7.09 12.41
CA ASN A 302 -6.57 6.00 13.34
C ASN A 302 -8.06 5.63 13.33
N LEU A 303 -8.97 6.60 13.31
CA LEU A 303 -10.41 6.36 13.22
C LEU A 303 -10.77 5.60 11.93
N THR A 304 -10.14 5.97 10.81
CA THR A 304 -10.34 5.26 9.53
C THR A 304 -9.87 3.80 9.60
N ARG A 305 -8.74 3.53 10.27
CA ARG A 305 -8.27 2.15 10.49
C ARG A 305 -9.18 1.36 11.42
N ILE A 306 -9.64 1.97 12.49
CA ILE A 306 -10.60 1.36 13.42
C ILE A 306 -11.89 1.03 12.68
N ASN A 307 -12.39 1.99 11.89
CA ASN A 307 -13.57 1.82 11.05
C ASN A 307 -13.44 0.62 10.11
N HIS A 308 -12.31 0.53 9.37
CA HIS A 308 -12.02 -0.60 8.50
C HIS A 308 -12.03 -1.93 9.29
N SER A 309 -11.36 -1.98 10.46
CA SER A 309 -11.34 -3.18 11.30
C SER A 309 -12.73 -3.55 11.83
N TRP A 310 -13.57 -2.58 12.17
CA TRP A 310 -14.94 -2.84 12.64
C TRP A 310 -15.86 -3.32 11.53
N LEU A 311 -15.69 -2.79 10.30
CA LEU A 311 -16.42 -3.26 9.12
C LEU A 311 -16.06 -4.71 8.77
N VAL A 312 -14.76 -5.05 8.72
CA VAL A 312 -14.29 -6.42 8.47
C VAL A 312 -14.82 -7.41 9.52
N LYS A 313 -14.92 -6.97 10.79
CA LYS A 313 -15.42 -7.80 11.91
C LYS A 313 -16.94 -7.72 12.11
N GLU A 314 -17.65 -7.10 11.20
CA GLU A 314 -19.12 -6.89 11.25
C GLU A 314 -19.65 -6.25 12.54
N LYS A 315 -18.80 -5.47 13.24
CA LYS A 315 -19.19 -4.80 14.48
C LYS A 315 -20.11 -3.61 14.26
N ILE A 316 -20.08 -3.02 13.07
CA ILE A 316 -20.91 -1.88 12.67
C ILE A 316 -21.58 -2.17 11.33
N PRO A 317 -22.81 -1.67 11.13
CA PRO A 317 -23.49 -1.84 9.85
C PRO A 317 -22.76 -1.06 8.73
N LEU A 318 -22.76 -1.60 7.53
CA LEU A 318 -22.02 -1.08 6.38
C LEU A 318 -22.37 0.38 6.06
N TRP A 319 -23.65 0.74 6.12
CA TRP A 319 -24.09 2.11 5.85
C TRP A 319 -23.53 3.14 6.84
N PHE A 320 -23.35 2.74 8.10
CA PHE A 320 -22.81 3.61 9.14
C PHE A 320 -21.29 3.74 9.02
N GLY A 321 -20.60 2.64 8.69
CA GLY A 321 -19.15 2.60 8.52
C GLY A 321 -18.59 3.57 7.48
N GLY A 322 -19.39 3.92 6.45
CA GLY A 322 -18.97 4.87 5.42
C GLY A 322 -19.11 6.35 5.82
N VAL A 323 -19.80 6.66 6.90
CA VAL A 323 -20.24 8.04 7.16
C VAL A 323 -19.77 8.59 8.51
N TRP A 324 -19.66 7.76 9.55
CA TRP A 324 -19.48 8.26 10.92
C TRP A 324 -18.14 9.01 11.12
N VAL A 325 -17.06 8.59 10.46
CA VAL A 325 -15.76 9.27 10.57
C VAL A 325 -15.82 10.67 9.96
N ASP A 326 -16.45 10.79 8.77
CA ASP A 326 -16.65 12.06 8.09
C ASP A 326 -17.62 12.97 8.86
N LEU A 327 -18.60 12.36 9.55
CA LEU A 327 -19.54 13.07 10.42
C LEU A 327 -18.82 13.66 11.65
N VAL A 328 -17.90 12.92 12.26
CA VAL A 328 -17.07 13.44 13.37
C VAL A 328 -16.25 14.64 12.92
N LEU A 329 -15.60 14.57 11.74
CA LEU A 329 -14.87 15.71 11.18
C LEU A 329 -15.80 16.92 10.92
N SER A 330 -16.98 16.66 10.39
CA SER A 330 -17.98 17.71 10.12
C SER A 330 -18.46 18.39 11.39
N ILE A 331 -18.76 17.62 12.43
CA ILE A 331 -19.15 18.16 13.73
C ILE A 331 -18.03 19.00 14.32
N LEU A 332 -16.78 18.52 14.25
CA LEU A 332 -15.62 19.26 14.74
C LEU A 332 -15.42 20.57 13.97
N ALA A 333 -15.59 20.54 12.64
CA ALA A 333 -15.48 21.73 11.80
C ALA A 333 -16.57 22.76 12.15
N VAL A 334 -17.82 22.31 12.31
CA VAL A 334 -18.93 23.18 12.71
C VAL A 334 -18.71 23.74 14.11
N ALA A 335 -18.26 22.95 15.06
CA ALA A 335 -17.95 23.40 16.43
C ALA A 335 -16.89 24.51 16.43
N LEU A 336 -15.82 24.34 15.63
CA LEU A 336 -14.77 25.35 15.49
C LEU A 336 -15.29 26.64 14.81
N LEU A 337 -16.12 26.49 13.76
CA LEU A 337 -16.73 27.64 13.09
C LEU A 337 -17.67 28.43 14.04
N VAL A 338 -18.47 27.73 14.82
CA VAL A 338 -19.34 28.34 15.83
C VAL A 338 -18.55 29.07 16.89
N ARG A 339 -17.45 28.47 17.36
CA ARG A 339 -16.55 29.11 18.34
C ARG A 339 -15.91 30.40 17.80
N LEU A 340 -15.54 30.42 16.49
CA LEU A 340 -14.85 31.55 15.86
C LEU A 340 -15.77 32.69 15.44
N TYR A 341 -16.94 32.36 14.88
CA TYR A 341 -17.83 33.36 14.23
C TYR A 341 -19.11 33.63 14.97
N SER A 342 -19.36 33.02 16.16
CA SER A 342 -20.63 33.04 16.88
C SER A 342 -21.82 32.40 16.12
N TRP A 343 -22.65 31.67 16.82
CA TRP A 343 -23.80 30.95 16.27
C TRP A 343 -24.78 31.83 15.48
N ARG A 344 -25.01 33.06 15.96
CA ARG A 344 -25.90 34.02 15.29
C ARG A 344 -25.44 34.42 13.89
N TYR A 345 -24.14 34.64 13.70
CA TYR A 345 -23.57 35.01 12.41
C TYR A 345 -23.68 33.87 11.39
N VAL A 346 -23.47 32.63 11.81
CA VAL A 346 -23.57 31.44 10.94
C VAL A 346 -25.02 31.26 10.47
N LEU A 347 -26.00 31.40 11.36
CA LEU A 347 -27.43 31.29 11.03
C LEU A 347 -27.93 32.38 10.07
N ILE A 348 -27.55 33.63 10.28
CA ILE A 348 -27.96 34.76 9.40
C ILE A 348 -27.44 34.51 7.98
N LYS A 349 -26.17 34.05 7.85
CA LYS A 349 -25.58 33.85 6.53
C LYS A 349 -26.12 32.61 5.79
N ILE A 350 -26.60 31.60 6.51
CA ILE A 350 -27.32 30.46 5.93
C ILE A 350 -28.72 30.93 5.45
N GLN A 351 -29.40 31.73 6.23
CA GLN A 351 -30.73 32.26 5.87
C GLN A 351 -30.68 33.22 4.66
N GLU A 352 -29.65 34.05 4.53
CA GLU A 352 -29.46 34.90 3.37
C GLU A 352 -29.24 34.11 2.08
N LYS A 353 -28.53 32.98 2.14
CA LYS A 353 -28.27 32.10 0.96
C LYS A 353 -29.49 31.23 0.58
N VAL A 354 -30.37 30.93 1.51
CA VAL A 354 -31.60 30.13 1.24
C VAL A 354 -32.71 31.02 0.65
N LYS A 355 -32.57 32.34 0.76
CA LYS A 355 -33.53 33.31 0.19
C LYS A 355 -33.17 33.81 -1.21
N LEU A 356 -32.05 33.38 -1.76
CA LEU A 356 -31.60 33.60 -3.15
C LEU A 356 -31.76 32.31 -3.95
#